data_1e02abcbb1e635360cf4d23629f5d206
#
_entry.id   1e02abcbb1e635360cf4d23629f5d206
#
_cell.length_a   1.000
_cell.length_b   1.000
_cell.length_c   1.000
_cell.angle_alpha   90.00
_cell.angle_beta   90.00
_cell.angle_gamma   90.00
#
_symmetry.space_group_name_H-M   'P 1'
#
loop_
_entity.id
_entity.type
_entity.pdbx_description
1 polymer ?
#
loop_
_entity_poly.entity_id
_entity_poly.type
_entity_poly.pdbx_seq_one_letter_code
_entity_poly.pdbx_strand_id
1 'polypeptide(L)'
;MTSLDVTRKGAERIAEIVSAGAELLLDEGFSSLTKRRIANRLGISHGNVSYYFPTRESLWHAVMDYELKEYYQRHQGDLNADPNDPQACFDEFVVRWIDEYNDRAVRIFFSHIIAFAEVNEAIAKIRDEVYEEFFEGTLNRARALDLRVDDEELELRVLEVMVVLEGLHAVSAFRPALVQQNYEFKQRLLKRVNAIIHGE
;
A
#
# COMPACT_ATOMS: atom_id res chain seq x y z
N MET A 1 15.95 25.55 1.76
CA MET A 1 15.21 24.71 2.73
C MET A 1 16.20 24.28 3.78
N THR A 2 16.10 24.84 4.98
CA THR A 2 17.03 24.61 6.08
C THR A 2 16.73 23.24 6.68
N SER A 3 17.69 22.31 6.60
CA SER A 3 17.68 21.05 7.34
C SER A 3 17.58 21.40 8.82
N LEU A 4 16.45 21.16 9.46
CA LEU A 4 16.34 21.13 10.90
C LEU A 4 17.18 19.94 11.37
N ASP A 5 18.29 20.21 12.06
CA ASP A 5 19.00 19.23 12.87
C ASP A 5 18.04 18.76 13.97
N VAL A 6 17.23 17.73 13.63
CA VAL A 6 16.28 17.15 14.58
C VAL A 6 17.11 16.41 15.61
N THR A 7 17.13 16.92 16.84
CA THR A 7 17.76 16.22 17.97
C THR A 7 17.15 14.83 18.11
N ARG A 8 17.87 13.86 18.70
CA ARG A 8 17.34 12.50 18.96
C ARG A 8 15.95 12.53 19.63
N LYS A 9 15.74 13.41 20.60
CA LYS A 9 14.43 13.62 21.26
C LYS A 9 13.36 14.15 20.29
N GLY A 10 13.74 14.96 19.33
CA GLY A 10 12.83 15.47 18.29
C GLY A 10 12.39 14.35 17.34
N ALA A 11 13.32 13.47 16.93
CA ALA A 11 13.01 12.32 16.09
C ALA A 11 12.09 11.30 16.81
N GLU A 12 12.38 11.01 18.09
CA GLU A 12 11.53 10.17 18.93
C GLU A 12 10.09 10.75 19.04
N ARG A 13 9.97 12.07 19.25
CA ARG A 13 8.65 12.73 19.32
C ARG A 13 7.89 12.71 17.99
N ILE A 14 8.58 12.90 16.88
CA ILE A 14 7.97 12.77 15.54
C ILE A 14 7.43 11.34 15.36
N ALA A 15 8.21 10.32 15.70
CA ALA A 15 7.80 8.91 15.58
C ALA A 15 6.56 8.61 16.46
N GLU A 16 6.50 9.10 17.71
CA GLU A 16 5.33 8.95 18.58
C GLU A 16 4.07 9.60 17.98
N ILE A 17 4.20 10.83 17.44
CA ILE A 17 3.07 11.55 16.83
C ILE A 17 2.56 10.81 15.59
N VAL A 18 3.46 10.32 14.76
CA VAL A 18 3.14 9.62 13.52
C VAL A 18 2.49 8.27 13.82
N SER A 19 3.07 7.48 14.74
CA SER A 19 2.49 6.20 15.17
C SER A 19 1.08 6.37 15.75
N ALA A 20 0.87 7.35 16.63
CA ALA A 20 -0.47 7.64 17.17
C ALA A 20 -1.45 8.11 16.08
N GLY A 21 -0.96 8.79 15.06
CA GLY A 21 -1.74 9.16 13.87
C GLY A 21 -2.16 7.95 13.04
N ALA A 22 -1.23 7.02 12.82
CA ALA A 22 -1.48 5.77 12.12
C ALA A 22 -2.53 4.91 12.83
N GLU A 23 -2.40 4.74 14.15
CA GLU A 23 -3.42 4.05 14.94
C GLU A 23 -4.80 4.70 14.82
N LEU A 24 -4.89 6.04 14.90
CA LEU A 24 -6.15 6.75 14.73
C LEU A 24 -6.75 6.54 13.33
N LEU A 25 -5.90 6.53 12.30
CA LEU A 25 -6.31 6.27 10.93
C LEU A 25 -6.94 4.88 10.78
N LEU A 26 -6.30 3.85 11.33
CA LEU A 26 -6.75 2.46 11.22
C LEU A 26 -7.98 2.17 12.10
N ASP A 27 -8.09 2.79 13.27
CA ASP A 27 -9.19 2.57 14.21
C ASP A 27 -10.46 3.35 13.83
N GLU A 28 -10.29 4.61 13.41
CA GLU A 28 -11.39 5.57 13.33
C GLU A 28 -11.50 6.29 11.98
N GLY A 29 -10.59 5.96 11.05
CA GLY A 29 -10.57 6.50 9.71
C GLY A 29 -9.92 7.90 9.60
N PHE A 30 -9.77 8.34 8.37
CA PHE A 30 -9.00 9.55 8.01
C PHE A 30 -9.54 10.85 8.65
N SER A 31 -10.84 10.97 8.87
CA SER A 31 -11.43 12.14 9.50
C SER A 31 -10.96 12.35 10.94
N SER A 32 -10.53 11.28 11.61
CA SER A 32 -9.98 11.29 12.95
C SER A 32 -8.55 11.81 13.01
N LEU A 33 -7.81 11.79 11.89
CA LEU A 33 -6.41 12.19 11.80
C LEU A 33 -6.26 13.72 11.90
N THR A 34 -6.34 14.21 13.13
CA THR A 34 -6.19 15.63 13.46
C THR A 34 -5.16 15.85 14.56
N LYS A 35 -4.44 16.96 14.50
CA LYS A 35 -3.43 17.35 15.52
C LYS A 35 -4.02 17.30 16.95
N ARG A 36 -5.28 17.72 17.12
CA ARG A 36 -5.96 17.73 18.42
C ARG A 36 -6.18 16.33 18.96
N ARG A 37 -6.60 15.39 18.11
CA ARG A 37 -6.86 14.01 18.54
C ARG A 37 -5.57 13.30 18.88
N ILE A 38 -4.52 13.48 18.07
CA ILE A 38 -3.19 12.94 18.35
C ILE A 38 -2.65 13.50 19.66
N ALA A 39 -2.73 14.82 19.87
CA ALA A 39 -2.31 15.45 21.12
C ALA A 39 -3.02 14.85 22.34
N ASN A 40 -4.35 14.66 22.26
CA ASN A 40 -5.15 14.02 23.31
C ASN A 40 -4.71 12.58 23.57
N ARG A 41 -4.49 11.78 22.50
CA ARG A 41 -4.08 10.37 22.62
C ARG A 41 -2.72 10.23 23.30
N LEU A 42 -1.78 11.14 23.02
CA LEU A 42 -0.43 11.15 23.59
C LEU A 42 -0.33 11.88 24.93
N GLY A 43 -1.39 12.56 25.40
CA GLY A 43 -1.34 13.37 26.61
C GLY A 43 -0.40 14.59 26.49
N ILE A 44 -0.23 15.14 25.29
CA ILE A 44 0.62 16.32 25.02
C ILE A 44 -0.21 17.52 24.57
N SER A 45 0.42 18.71 24.56
CA SER A 45 -0.27 19.91 24.07
C SER A 45 -0.44 19.88 22.54
N HIS A 46 -1.54 20.48 22.05
CA HIS A 46 -1.75 20.72 20.61
C HIS A 46 -0.59 21.52 19.99
N GLY A 47 -0.01 22.47 20.75
CA GLY A 47 1.15 23.26 20.33
C GLY A 47 2.39 22.39 20.07
N ASN A 48 2.57 21.31 20.84
CA ASN A 48 3.68 20.36 20.64
C ASN A 48 3.55 19.64 19.29
N VAL A 49 2.35 19.12 18.95
CA VAL A 49 2.11 18.50 17.64
C VAL A 49 2.27 19.53 16.52
N SER A 50 1.76 20.77 16.69
CA SER A 50 1.85 21.82 15.68
C SER A 50 3.27 22.32 15.43
N TYR A 51 4.17 22.19 16.41
CA TYR A 51 5.57 22.50 16.25
C TYR A 51 6.27 21.58 15.24
N TYR A 52 5.99 20.26 15.31
CA TYR A 52 6.56 19.28 14.39
C TYR A 52 5.82 19.21 13.06
N PHE A 53 4.50 19.39 13.09
CA PHE A 53 3.63 19.34 11.91
C PHE A 53 2.83 20.64 11.80
N PRO A 54 3.42 21.70 11.18
CA PRO A 54 2.76 23.01 11.09
C PRO A 54 1.44 22.96 10.33
N THR A 55 1.36 22.19 9.26
CA THR A 55 0.15 22.03 8.45
C THR A 55 -0.54 20.67 8.71
N ARG A 56 -1.77 20.55 8.28
CA ARG A 56 -2.50 19.28 8.31
C ARG A 56 -1.92 18.29 7.29
N GLU A 57 -1.54 18.82 6.14
CA GLU A 57 -0.95 18.07 5.04
C GLU A 57 0.40 17.46 5.44
N SER A 58 1.26 18.21 6.15
CA SER A 58 2.55 17.67 6.61
C SER A 58 2.38 16.50 7.59
N LEU A 59 1.33 16.54 8.43
CA LEU A 59 0.98 15.45 9.32
C LEU A 59 0.47 14.23 8.53
N TRP A 60 -0.42 14.47 7.56
CA TRP A 60 -0.96 13.40 6.73
C TRP A 60 0.13 12.71 5.93
N HIS A 61 1.01 13.47 5.28
CA HIS A 61 2.16 12.92 4.57
C HIS A 61 2.99 11.99 5.45
N ALA A 62 3.35 12.46 6.64
CA ALA A 62 4.18 11.66 7.55
C ALA A 62 3.49 10.37 8.02
N VAL A 63 2.16 10.41 8.24
CA VAL A 63 1.40 9.21 8.62
C VAL A 63 1.27 8.25 7.44
N MET A 64 1.02 8.76 6.22
CA MET A 64 0.95 7.91 5.01
C MET A 64 2.30 7.27 4.71
N ASP A 65 3.39 8.02 4.76
CA ASP A 65 4.76 7.50 4.63
C ASP A 65 5.09 6.41 5.65
N TYR A 66 4.63 6.59 6.88
CA TYR A 66 4.84 5.61 7.94
C TYR A 66 4.07 4.32 7.65
N GLU A 67 2.78 4.40 7.34
CA GLU A 67 1.94 3.24 6.99
C GLU A 67 2.48 2.51 5.75
N LEU A 68 2.94 3.25 4.75
CA LEU A 68 3.53 2.67 3.56
C LEU A 68 4.83 1.91 3.87
N LYS A 69 5.70 2.47 4.73
CA LYS A 69 6.91 1.78 5.19
C LYS A 69 6.59 0.52 5.99
N GLU A 70 5.62 0.59 6.91
CA GLU A 70 5.13 -0.57 7.65
C GLU A 70 4.54 -1.64 6.73
N TYR A 71 3.81 -1.21 5.70
CA TYR A 71 3.30 -2.10 4.65
C TYR A 71 4.44 -2.81 3.93
N TYR A 72 5.43 -2.08 3.43
CA TYR A 72 6.57 -2.67 2.75
C TYR A 72 7.37 -3.61 3.64
N GLN A 73 7.64 -3.25 4.89
CA GLN A 73 8.36 -4.13 5.83
C GLN A 73 7.62 -5.45 6.08
N ARG A 74 6.28 -5.42 6.10
CA ARG A 74 5.47 -6.63 6.30
C ARG A 74 5.36 -7.51 5.05
N HIS A 75 5.34 -6.90 3.87
CA HIS A 75 4.95 -7.56 2.62
C HIS A 75 6.08 -7.73 1.61
N GLN A 76 7.20 -7.01 1.72
CA GLN A 76 8.35 -7.10 0.81
C GLN A 76 9.46 -8.07 1.27
N GLY A 77 9.11 -9.16 1.95
CA GLY A 77 10.09 -10.24 2.17
C GLY A 77 10.56 -10.85 0.83
N ASP A 78 11.78 -11.40 0.81
CA ASP A 78 12.26 -12.16 -0.35
C ASP A 78 11.24 -13.24 -0.74
N LEU A 79 11.06 -13.44 -2.05
CA LEU A 79 10.26 -14.55 -2.55
C LEU A 79 10.97 -15.86 -2.19
N ASN A 80 10.19 -16.89 -1.85
CA ASN A 80 10.72 -18.22 -1.56
C ASN A 80 10.93 -19.05 -2.84
N ALA A 81 10.35 -18.60 -3.97
CA ALA A 81 10.51 -19.23 -5.26
C ALA A 81 11.97 -19.20 -5.71
N ASP A 82 12.40 -20.21 -6.48
CA ASP A 82 13.73 -20.25 -7.08
C ASP A 82 13.89 -19.02 -8.01
N PRO A 83 14.89 -18.14 -7.78
CA PRO A 83 15.12 -16.99 -8.64
C PRO A 83 15.39 -17.35 -10.12
N ASN A 84 15.75 -18.61 -10.41
CA ASN A 84 15.92 -19.12 -11.77
C ASN A 84 14.61 -19.63 -12.41
N ASP A 85 13.49 -19.59 -11.68
CA ASP A 85 12.14 -19.88 -12.19
C ASP A 85 11.29 -18.60 -12.18
N PRO A 86 11.32 -17.80 -13.28
CA PRO A 86 10.57 -16.55 -13.35
C PRO A 86 9.06 -16.73 -13.17
N GLN A 87 8.49 -17.86 -13.65
CA GLN A 87 7.08 -18.12 -13.49
C GLN A 87 6.72 -18.36 -12.03
N ALA A 88 7.49 -19.17 -11.32
CA ALA A 88 7.27 -19.38 -9.89
C ALA A 88 7.43 -18.10 -9.08
N CYS A 89 8.38 -17.23 -9.45
CA CYS A 89 8.55 -15.91 -8.82
C CYS A 89 7.36 -14.99 -9.08
N PHE A 90 6.85 -14.96 -10.31
CA PHE A 90 5.66 -14.18 -10.65
C PHE A 90 4.42 -14.70 -9.91
N ASP A 91 4.20 -16.01 -9.90
CA ASP A 91 3.08 -16.65 -9.21
C ASP A 91 3.11 -16.37 -7.70
N GLU A 92 4.25 -16.51 -7.05
CA GLU A 92 4.39 -16.20 -5.62
C GLU A 92 4.11 -14.73 -5.34
N PHE A 93 4.60 -13.81 -6.17
CA PHE A 93 4.33 -12.39 -6.06
C PHE A 93 2.83 -12.11 -6.13
N VAL A 94 2.12 -12.69 -7.11
CA VAL A 94 0.67 -12.54 -7.27
C VAL A 94 -0.09 -13.12 -6.06
N VAL A 95 0.32 -14.29 -5.59
CA VAL A 95 -0.31 -14.92 -4.40
C VAL A 95 -0.12 -14.06 -3.16
N ARG A 96 1.06 -13.49 -2.94
CA ARG A 96 1.30 -12.54 -1.84
C ARG A 96 0.38 -11.33 -1.94
N TRP A 97 0.25 -10.74 -3.12
CA TRP A 97 -0.66 -9.61 -3.33
C TRP A 97 -2.12 -9.97 -3.01
N ILE A 98 -2.59 -11.15 -3.46
CA ILE A 98 -3.92 -11.65 -3.09
C ILE A 98 -4.07 -11.77 -1.57
N ASP A 99 -3.04 -12.26 -0.88
CA ASP A 99 -3.07 -12.50 0.57
C ASP A 99 -3.00 -11.21 1.39
N GLU A 100 -2.38 -10.14 0.88
CA GLU A 100 -2.32 -8.83 1.52
C GLU A 100 -3.71 -8.26 1.81
N TYR A 101 -4.68 -8.49 0.94
CA TYR A 101 -6.07 -8.05 1.17
C TYR A 101 -6.80 -8.81 2.29
N ASN A 102 -6.17 -9.85 2.88
CA ASN A 102 -6.65 -10.45 4.11
C ASN A 102 -6.34 -9.56 5.34
N ASP A 103 -5.31 -8.72 5.27
CA ASP A 103 -4.99 -7.76 6.32
C ASP A 103 -5.99 -6.59 6.32
N ARG A 104 -6.66 -6.39 7.47
CA ARG A 104 -7.59 -5.28 7.66
C ARG A 104 -6.90 -3.92 7.54
N ALA A 105 -5.67 -3.79 8.05
CA ALA A 105 -4.93 -2.54 8.00
C ALA A 105 -4.62 -2.13 6.55
N VAL A 106 -4.20 -3.09 5.72
CA VAL A 106 -3.97 -2.89 4.28
C VAL A 106 -5.24 -2.38 3.59
N ARG A 107 -6.37 -3.05 3.81
CA ARG A 107 -7.64 -2.63 3.20
C ARG A 107 -8.06 -1.23 3.63
N ILE A 108 -7.94 -0.89 4.91
CA ILE A 108 -8.28 0.45 5.42
C ILE A 108 -7.35 1.50 4.81
N PHE A 109 -6.03 1.25 4.83
CA PHE A 109 -5.04 2.17 4.30
C PHE A 109 -5.31 2.51 2.83
N PHE A 110 -5.42 1.50 1.96
CA PHE A 110 -5.67 1.71 0.53
C PHE A 110 -7.05 2.32 0.26
N SER A 111 -8.11 1.94 1.00
CA SER A 111 -9.42 2.61 0.89
C SER A 111 -9.32 4.10 1.14
N HIS A 112 -8.55 4.50 2.14
CA HIS A 112 -8.38 5.90 2.46
C HIS A 112 -7.53 6.64 1.43
N ILE A 113 -6.41 6.07 1.00
CA ILE A 113 -5.53 6.72 0.02
C ILE A 113 -6.28 6.95 -1.30
N ILE A 114 -7.02 5.97 -1.80
CA ILE A 114 -7.83 6.08 -3.03
C ILE A 114 -8.88 7.18 -2.88
N ALA A 115 -9.69 7.13 -1.82
CA ALA A 115 -10.80 8.07 -1.64
C ALA A 115 -10.32 9.52 -1.44
N PHE A 116 -9.20 9.73 -0.74
CA PHE A 116 -8.70 11.07 -0.46
C PHE A 116 -7.83 11.65 -1.57
N ALA A 117 -7.21 10.83 -2.39
CA ALA A 117 -6.50 11.26 -3.59
C ALA A 117 -7.40 12.04 -4.55
N GLU A 118 -8.70 11.70 -4.63
CA GLU A 118 -9.66 12.38 -5.49
C GLU A 118 -9.93 13.84 -5.10
N VAL A 119 -9.63 14.22 -3.86
CA VAL A 119 -9.95 15.56 -3.33
C VAL A 119 -8.74 16.27 -2.71
N ASN A 120 -7.55 15.66 -2.75
CA ASN A 120 -6.34 16.20 -2.16
C ASN A 120 -5.11 15.87 -3.02
N GLU A 121 -4.53 16.89 -3.65
CA GLU A 121 -3.38 16.75 -4.56
C GLU A 121 -2.14 16.14 -3.90
N ALA A 122 -1.89 16.44 -2.60
CA ALA A 122 -0.75 15.87 -1.89
C ALA A 122 -0.91 14.36 -1.67
N ILE A 123 -2.14 13.90 -1.37
CA ILE A 123 -2.43 12.47 -1.25
C ILE A 123 -2.46 11.79 -2.63
N ALA A 124 -2.93 12.49 -3.67
CA ALA A 124 -2.87 11.99 -5.05
C ALA A 124 -1.43 11.65 -5.48
N LYS A 125 -0.47 12.50 -5.14
CA LYS A 125 0.95 12.23 -5.43
C LYS A 125 1.45 10.96 -4.73
N ILE A 126 1.10 10.77 -3.45
CA ILE A 126 1.47 9.56 -2.72
C ILE A 126 0.84 8.32 -3.37
N ARG A 127 -0.45 8.39 -3.72
CA ARG A 127 -1.12 7.32 -4.45
C ARG A 127 -0.38 6.99 -5.75
N ASP A 128 -0.09 8.00 -6.55
CA ASP A 128 0.54 7.82 -7.85
C ASP A 128 1.94 7.21 -7.71
N GLU A 129 2.74 7.63 -6.73
CA GLU A 129 4.05 7.05 -6.43
C GLU A 129 3.93 5.56 -6.02
N VAL A 130 2.95 5.22 -5.19
CA VAL A 130 2.68 3.83 -4.77
C VAL A 130 2.25 2.97 -5.94
N TYR A 131 1.32 3.45 -6.77
CA TYR A 131 0.86 2.70 -7.94
C TYR A 131 1.94 2.54 -9.00
N GLU A 132 2.80 3.55 -9.19
CA GLU A 132 3.97 3.44 -10.08
C GLU A 132 4.94 2.35 -9.61
N GLU A 133 5.21 2.29 -8.31
CA GLU A 133 6.08 1.25 -7.73
C GLU A 133 5.49 -0.16 -7.93
N PHE A 134 4.18 -0.32 -7.74
CA PHE A 134 3.49 -1.58 -8.01
C PHE A 134 3.51 -1.95 -9.50
N PHE A 135 3.26 -0.98 -10.37
CA PHE A 135 3.31 -1.17 -11.81
C PHE A 135 4.68 -1.63 -12.27
N GLU A 136 5.73 -0.87 -11.95
CA GLU A 136 7.11 -1.21 -12.30
C GLU A 136 7.56 -2.55 -11.70
N GLY A 137 7.20 -2.81 -10.45
CA GLY A 137 7.50 -4.07 -9.78
C GLY A 137 6.87 -5.27 -10.47
N THR A 138 5.63 -5.14 -10.96
CA THR A 138 4.90 -6.18 -11.71
C THR A 138 5.47 -6.32 -13.11
N LEU A 139 5.73 -5.20 -13.80
CA LEU A 139 6.28 -5.16 -15.16
C LEU A 139 7.67 -5.82 -15.23
N ASN A 140 8.54 -5.54 -14.26
CA ASN A 140 9.87 -6.16 -14.22
C ASN A 140 9.80 -7.68 -14.04
N ARG A 141 8.84 -8.19 -13.26
CA ARG A 141 8.60 -9.63 -13.13
C ARG A 141 8.00 -10.24 -14.38
N ALA A 142 7.09 -9.53 -15.04
CA ALA A 142 6.50 -9.95 -16.30
C ALA A 142 7.55 -10.00 -17.44
N ARG A 143 8.46 -9.04 -17.50
CA ARG A 143 9.59 -9.06 -18.45
C ARG A 143 10.48 -10.30 -18.27
N ALA A 144 10.69 -10.75 -17.04
CA ALA A 144 11.46 -11.93 -16.76
C ALA A 144 10.82 -13.23 -17.29
N LEU A 145 9.52 -13.24 -17.63
CA LEU A 145 8.83 -14.38 -18.23
C LEU A 145 9.20 -14.62 -19.71
N ASP A 146 9.96 -13.71 -20.34
CA ASP A 146 10.39 -13.77 -21.74
C ASP A 146 9.22 -13.99 -22.72
N LEU A 147 8.14 -13.25 -22.51
CA LEU A 147 6.93 -13.30 -23.36
C LEU A 147 7.23 -12.68 -24.73
N ARG A 148 6.69 -13.30 -25.81
CA ARG A 148 6.88 -12.82 -27.18
C ARG A 148 5.88 -11.71 -27.52
N VAL A 149 5.99 -10.57 -26.80
CA VAL A 149 5.16 -9.37 -26.99
C VAL A 149 6.05 -8.14 -26.93
N ASP A 150 5.61 -7.03 -27.49
CA ASP A 150 6.30 -5.75 -27.33
C ASP A 150 6.02 -5.13 -25.95
N ASP A 151 6.78 -4.11 -25.60
CA ASP A 151 6.68 -3.47 -24.29
C ASP A 151 5.31 -2.80 -24.08
N GLU A 152 4.70 -2.22 -25.13
CA GLU A 152 3.39 -1.57 -25.04
C GLU A 152 2.28 -2.57 -24.68
N GLU A 153 2.26 -3.71 -25.35
CA GLU A 153 1.31 -4.80 -25.05
C GLU A 153 1.56 -5.37 -23.64
N LEU A 154 2.82 -5.52 -23.23
CA LEU A 154 3.14 -6.02 -21.89
C LEU A 154 2.68 -5.07 -20.79
N GLU A 155 2.87 -3.76 -20.97
CA GLU A 155 2.37 -2.73 -20.07
C GLU A 155 0.84 -2.77 -19.93
N LEU A 156 0.11 -2.93 -21.04
CA LEU A 156 -1.35 -3.10 -21.01
C LEU A 156 -1.78 -4.33 -20.22
N ARG A 157 -1.13 -5.47 -20.41
CA ARG A 157 -1.41 -6.69 -19.64
C ARG A 157 -1.13 -6.51 -18.15
N VAL A 158 -0.05 -5.82 -17.79
CA VAL A 158 0.26 -5.49 -16.40
C VAL A 158 -0.83 -4.61 -15.78
N LEU A 159 -1.32 -3.60 -16.52
CA LEU A 159 -2.45 -2.78 -16.06
C LEU A 159 -3.72 -3.62 -15.85
N GLU A 160 -4.02 -4.57 -16.74
CA GLU A 160 -5.16 -5.48 -16.57
C GLU A 160 -5.01 -6.37 -15.33
N VAL A 161 -3.80 -6.88 -15.07
CA VAL A 161 -3.49 -7.64 -13.83
C VAL A 161 -3.74 -6.77 -12.61
N MET A 162 -3.26 -5.52 -12.60
CA MET A 162 -3.49 -4.58 -11.50
C MET A 162 -5.00 -4.34 -11.28
N VAL A 163 -5.78 -4.12 -12.34
CA VAL A 163 -7.24 -3.94 -12.24
C VAL A 163 -7.92 -5.15 -11.61
N VAL A 164 -7.51 -6.37 -11.98
CA VAL A 164 -8.07 -7.60 -11.41
C VAL A 164 -7.73 -7.74 -9.93
N LEU A 165 -6.47 -7.46 -9.54
CA LEU A 165 -6.01 -7.58 -8.15
C LEU A 165 -6.58 -6.46 -7.27
N GLU A 166 -6.61 -5.21 -7.76
CA GLU A 166 -7.23 -4.09 -7.05
C GLU A 166 -8.74 -4.30 -6.81
N GLY A 167 -9.41 -5.05 -7.68
CA GLY A 167 -10.80 -5.46 -7.45
C GLY A 167 -11.02 -6.22 -6.14
N LEU A 168 -10.00 -6.91 -5.62
CA LEU A 168 -10.05 -7.57 -4.31
C LEU A 168 -10.24 -6.58 -3.17
N HIS A 169 -9.70 -5.37 -3.31
CA HIS A 169 -9.86 -4.32 -2.32
C HIS A 169 -11.34 -4.05 -2.02
N ALA A 170 -12.18 -3.99 -3.05
CA ALA A 170 -13.60 -3.74 -2.91
C ALA A 170 -14.41 -4.95 -2.41
N VAL A 171 -13.99 -6.18 -2.74
CA VAL A 171 -14.83 -7.37 -2.53
C VAL A 171 -14.37 -8.28 -1.38
N SER A 172 -13.11 -8.19 -0.94
CA SER A 172 -12.57 -9.10 0.08
C SER A 172 -13.33 -9.06 1.41
N ALA A 173 -13.80 -7.88 1.82
CA ALA A 173 -14.59 -7.73 3.04
C ALA A 173 -16.09 -8.09 2.86
N PHE A 174 -16.59 -8.15 1.63
CA PHE A 174 -18.00 -8.45 1.37
C PHE A 174 -18.35 -9.93 1.59
N ARG A 175 -17.49 -10.85 1.16
CA ARG A 175 -17.66 -12.30 1.32
C ARG A 175 -16.38 -12.96 1.82
N PRO A 176 -15.92 -12.66 3.05
CA PRO A 176 -14.59 -13.05 3.52
C PRO A 176 -14.36 -14.56 3.48
N ALA A 177 -15.37 -15.38 3.80
CA ALA A 177 -15.26 -16.83 3.73
C ALA A 177 -15.00 -17.37 2.31
N LEU A 178 -15.49 -16.67 1.28
CA LEU A 178 -15.29 -17.06 -0.12
C LEU A 178 -14.02 -16.45 -0.72
N VAL A 179 -13.60 -15.27 -0.26
CA VAL A 179 -12.48 -14.55 -0.85
C VAL A 179 -11.19 -14.84 -0.08
N GLN A 180 -11.21 -14.67 1.25
CA GLN A 180 -10.00 -14.72 2.07
C GLN A 180 -9.61 -16.15 2.47
N GLN A 181 -10.58 -17.02 2.71
CA GLN A 181 -10.36 -18.37 3.26
C GLN A 181 -10.49 -19.48 2.21
N ASN A 182 -10.86 -19.14 0.98
CA ASN A 182 -11.11 -20.13 -0.06
C ASN A 182 -9.89 -20.32 -0.95
N TYR A 183 -9.16 -21.42 -0.75
CA TYR A 183 -8.00 -21.77 -1.55
C TYR A 183 -8.32 -21.89 -3.06
N GLU A 184 -9.47 -22.46 -3.40
CA GLU A 184 -9.89 -22.61 -4.80
C GLU A 184 -10.10 -21.24 -5.47
N PHE A 185 -10.66 -20.28 -4.76
CA PHE A 185 -10.81 -18.90 -5.27
C PHE A 185 -9.45 -18.28 -5.60
N LYS A 186 -8.47 -18.41 -4.70
CA LYS A 186 -7.11 -17.91 -4.93
C LYS A 186 -6.47 -18.55 -6.18
N GLN A 187 -6.61 -19.87 -6.32
CA GLN A 187 -6.08 -20.59 -7.50
C GLN A 187 -6.75 -20.14 -8.81
N ARG A 188 -8.06 -19.93 -8.77
CA ARG A 188 -8.80 -19.41 -9.94
C ARG A 188 -8.34 -18.00 -10.31
N LEU A 189 -8.08 -17.16 -9.31
CA LEU A 189 -7.60 -15.80 -9.54
C LEU A 189 -6.17 -15.79 -10.09
N LEU A 190 -5.27 -16.57 -9.52
CA LEU A 190 -3.92 -16.76 -10.04
C LEU A 190 -3.95 -17.25 -11.50
N LYS A 191 -4.78 -18.25 -11.80
CA LYS A 191 -4.96 -18.73 -13.18
C LYS A 191 -5.45 -17.61 -14.12
N ARG A 192 -6.35 -16.75 -13.65
CA ARG A 192 -6.85 -15.61 -14.44
C ARG A 192 -5.75 -14.59 -14.70
N VAL A 193 -4.96 -14.27 -13.69
CA VAL A 193 -3.81 -13.35 -13.82
C VAL A 193 -2.80 -13.91 -14.81
N ASN A 194 -2.47 -15.19 -14.71
CA ASN A 194 -1.57 -15.85 -15.65
C ASN A 194 -2.13 -15.84 -17.10
N ALA A 195 -3.43 -16.10 -17.28
CA ALA A 195 -4.05 -16.01 -18.61
C ALA A 195 -3.91 -14.60 -19.20
N ILE A 196 -4.10 -13.55 -18.41
CA ILE A 196 -3.91 -12.15 -18.86
C ILE A 196 -2.46 -11.93 -19.27
N ILE A 197 -1.51 -12.25 -18.40
CA ILE A 197 -0.10 -11.94 -18.66
C ILE A 197 0.44 -12.73 -19.86
N HIS A 198 -0.03 -13.95 -20.10
CA HIS A 198 0.34 -14.76 -21.26
C HIS A 198 -0.49 -14.46 -22.52
N GLY A 199 -1.58 -13.71 -22.42
CA GLY A 199 -2.44 -13.33 -23.53
C GLY A 199 -3.35 -14.49 -24.01
N GLU A 200 -3.91 -15.25 -23.06
CA GLU A 200 -4.77 -16.42 -23.28
C GLU A 200 -6.26 -16.10 -23.05
#